data_789c21f82ce13bb26aa4324895987bae
#
_entry.id   789c21f82ce13bb26aa4324895987bae
#
_cell.length_a   1.000
_cell.length_b   1.000
_cell.length_c   1.000
_cell.angle_alpha   90.00
_cell.angle_beta   90.00
_cell.angle_gamma   90.00
#
_symmetry.space_group_name_H-M   'P 1'
#
loop_
_entity.id
_entity.type
_entity.pdbx_description
1 polymer ?
#
loop_
_entity_poly.entity_id
_entity_poly.type
_entity_poly.pdbx_seq_one_letter_code
_entity_poly.pdbx_strand_id
1 'polypeptide(L)'
;MNTSGSGIAQAHETDALDLSTMTKHEMPYGIDAIAEIRMSTPADYPAIIRMGEAADMGTLDGFEDTLVATHPSGGIAAFCRLRIYDGIAHVNPIVVDESLRGHGVGAALMKAARERYGELRFVARGYAVGFYKFIGCTPVEWSEIAPEVASDCDDCEKRDECQPLPMKYPIENEERAITPSLD
;
A
#
# COMPACT_ATOMS: atom_id res chain seq x y z
N MET A 1 -32.33 11.58 38.04
CA MET A 1 -31.36 10.49 38.22
C MET A 1 -30.99 10.05 36.80
N ASN A 2 -29.92 10.62 36.29
CA ASN A 2 -29.42 10.31 34.96
C ASN A 2 -28.02 9.72 35.10
N THR A 3 -27.85 8.49 34.74
CA THR A 3 -26.55 7.82 34.66
C THR A 3 -26.05 7.92 33.23
N SER A 4 -25.01 8.73 33.07
CA SER A 4 -24.25 8.86 31.82
C SER A 4 -23.40 7.59 31.63
N GLY A 5 -23.67 6.85 30.57
CA GLY A 5 -22.81 5.76 30.10
C GLY A 5 -21.69 6.34 29.21
N SER A 6 -20.47 6.36 29.74
CA SER A 6 -19.27 6.65 28.96
C SER A 6 -18.91 5.41 28.16
N GLY A 7 -19.15 5.48 26.84
CA GLY A 7 -18.61 4.50 25.89
C GLY A 7 -17.09 4.67 25.79
N ILE A 8 -16.36 3.70 26.30
CA ILE A 8 -14.92 3.59 26.12
C ILE A 8 -14.71 3.08 24.69
N ALA A 9 -14.11 3.92 23.85
CA ALA A 9 -13.59 3.48 22.55
C ALA A 9 -12.50 2.45 22.81
N GLN A 10 -12.73 1.22 22.40
CA GLN A 10 -11.71 0.17 22.37
C GLN A 10 -10.65 0.57 21.37
N ALA A 11 -9.44 0.82 21.86
CA ALA A 11 -8.26 0.92 21.03
C ALA A 11 -8.08 -0.42 20.32
N HIS A 12 -8.07 -0.41 18.99
CA HIS A 12 -7.70 -1.56 18.20
C HIS A 12 -6.23 -1.90 18.50
N GLU A 13 -6.06 -3.06 19.11
CA GLU A 13 -4.77 -3.70 19.28
C GLU A 13 -4.08 -3.83 17.91
N THR A 14 -2.85 -3.34 17.83
CA THR A 14 -2.01 -3.40 16.63
C THR A 14 -1.59 -4.83 16.40
N ASP A 15 -2.39 -5.61 15.65
CA ASP A 15 -1.96 -6.91 15.16
C ASP A 15 -0.85 -6.71 14.12
N ALA A 16 0.37 -7.02 14.50
CA ALA A 16 1.45 -7.22 13.56
C ALA A 16 1.16 -8.52 12.77
N LEU A 17 1.19 -8.45 11.45
CA LEU A 17 1.16 -9.66 10.62
C LEU A 17 2.44 -10.46 10.91
N ASP A 18 2.26 -11.60 11.60
CA ASP A 18 3.35 -12.52 11.89
C ASP A 18 3.70 -13.32 10.61
N LEU A 19 4.73 -12.87 9.91
CA LEU A 19 5.25 -13.54 8.71
C LEU A 19 5.81 -14.94 9.00
N SER A 20 6.05 -15.29 10.27
CA SER A 20 6.56 -16.61 10.65
C SER A 20 5.56 -17.74 10.41
N THR A 21 4.27 -17.41 10.26
CA THR A 21 3.20 -18.37 10.00
C THR A 21 2.91 -18.58 8.51
N MET A 22 3.46 -17.74 7.62
CA MET A 22 3.28 -17.88 6.19
C MET A 22 4.27 -18.89 5.61
N THR A 23 3.75 -19.90 4.91
CA THR A 23 4.60 -20.92 4.29
C THR A 23 5.30 -20.34 3.05
N LYS A 24 6.51 -20.87 2.77
CA LYS A 24 7.36 -20.47 1.62
C LYS A 24 6.64 -20.52 0.26
N HIS A 25 5.49 -21.18 0.19
CA HIS A 25 4.66 -21.35 -1.02
C HIS A 25 3.64 -20.23 -1.22
N GLU A 26 3.29 -19.49 -0.16
CA GLU A 26 2.35 -18.37 -0.18
C GLU A 26 3.03 -17.03 -0.48
N MET A 27 4.36 -17.03 -0.48
CA MET A 27 5.17 -15.85 -0.76
C MET A 27 6.03 -16.08 -2.00
N PRO A 28 5.66 -15.50 -3.15
CA PRO A 28 6.31 -15.81 -4.44
C PRO A 28 7.78 -15.33 -4.56
N TYR A 29 8.29 -14.56 -3.60
CA TYR A 29 9.66 -14.02 -3.65
C TYR A 29 10.26 -13.91 -2.25
N GLY A 30 11.54 -14.27 -2.11
CA GLY A 30 12.29 -14.35 -0.86
C GLY A 30 12.16 -13.11 0.03
N ILE A 31 11.32 -13.21 1.04
CA ILE A 31 11.07 -12.15 2.04
C ILE A 31 12.14 -12.16 3.14
N ASP A 32 13.24 -12.87 2.95
CA ASP A 32 14.39 -12.82 3.87
C ASP A 32 14.94 -11.38 4.04
N ALA A 33 14.49 -10.45 3.18
CA ALA A 33 14.89 -9.04 3.18
C ALA A 33 14.16 -8.18 4.23
N ILE A 34 13.04 -8.65 4.80
CA ILE A 34 12.25 -7.90 5.79
C ILE A 34 11.95 -8.76 7.01
N ALA A 35 11.86 -8.12 8.19
CA ALA A 35 11.57 -8.80 9.45
C ALA A 35 10.06 -8.89 9.71
N GLU A 36 9.32 -7.81 9.45
CA GLU A 36 7.88 -7.72 9.70
C GLU A 36 7.23 -6.66 8.82
N ILE A 37 5.90 -6.76 8.66
CA ILE A 37 5.05 -5.67 8.17
C ILE A 37 4.10 -5.31 9.29
N ARG A 38 4.04 -4.02 9.66
CA ARG A 38 3.20 -3.49 10.73
C ARG A 38 2.70 -2.09 10.40
N MET A 39 1.75 -1.61 11.19
CA MET A 39 1.38 -0.19 11.14
C MET A 39 2.56 0.68 11.58
N SER A 40 2.67 1.86 10.98
CA SER A 40 3.67 2.85 11.39
C SER A 40 3.36 3.40 12.77
N THR A 41 4.40 3.85 13.44
CA THR A 41 4.34 4.60 14.70
C THR A 41 4.97 5.97 14.51
N PRO A 42 4.76 6.94 15.41
CA PRO A 42 5.42 8.24 15.30
C PRO A 42 6.95 8.18 15.22
N ALA A 43 7.57 7.13 15.74
CA ALA A 43 9.01 6.91 15.62
C ALA A 43 9.48 6.63 14.20
N ASP A 44 8.59 6.13 13.35
CA ASP A 44 8.88 5.79 11.95
C ASP A 44 8.79 7.00 11.01
N TYR A 45 8.03 8.05 11.38
CA TYR A 45 7.73 9.18 10.50
C TYR A 45 8.96 9.88 9.89
N PRO A 46 10.05 10.13 10.65
CA PRO A 46 11.24 10.74 10.04
C PRO A 46 11.87 9.89 8.93
N ALA A 47 11.78 8.55 9.04
CA ALA A 47 12.29 7.65 8.01
C ALA A 47 11.36 7.61 6.78
N ILE A 48 10.03 7.57 7.00
CA ILE A 48 9.02 7.63 5.95
C ILE A 48 9.17 8.90 5.12
N ILE A 49 9.31 10.06 5.77
CA ILE A 49 9.51 11.36 5.11
C ILE A 49 10.76 11.33 4.23
N ARG A 50 11.92 10.93 4.79
CA ARG A 50 13.16 10.86 4.02
C ARG A 50 13.07 9.92 2.82
N MET A 51 12.41 8.77 2.98
CA MET A 51 12.20 7.82 1.87
C MET A 51 11.29 8.38 0.80
N GLY A 52 10.22 9.09 1.20
CA GLY A 52 9.30 9.76 0.27
C GLY A 52 10.00 10.84 -0.54
N GLU A 53 10.77 11.71 0.11
CA GLU A 53 11.56 12.75 -0.54
C GLU A 53 12.58 12.16 -1.52
N ALA A 54 13.31 11.12 -1.11
CA ALA A 54 14.29 10.44 -1.97
C ALA A 54 13.63 9.77 -3.20
N ALA A 55 12.36 9.41 -3.10
CA ALA A 55 11.58 8.82 -4.19
C ALA A 55 10.81 9.85 -5.04
N ASP A 56 11.02 11.15 -4.82
CA ASP A 56 10.32 12.25 -5.53
C ASP A 56 8.78 12.14 -5.37
N MET A 57 8.33 11.90 -4.14
CA MET A 57 6.90 11.76 -3.80
C MET A 57 6.29 13.04 -3.21
N GLY A 58 7.01 14.15 -3.25
CA GLY A 58 6.56 15.41 -2.68
C GLY A 58 6.50 15.38 -1.15
N THR A 59 5.78 16.34 -0.57
CA THR A 59 5.59 16.43 0.88
C THR A 59 4.53 15.43 1.33
N LEU A 60 4.89 14.58 2.28
CA LEU A 60 3.98 13.63 2.89
C LEU A 60 3.41 14.20 4.19
N ASP A 61 2.09 14.16 4.33
CA ASP A 61 1.34 14.55 5.52
C ASP A 61 0.37 13.44 5.93
N GLY A 62 0.14 13.26 7.23
CA GLY A 62 -0.75 12.21 7.75
C GLY A 62 -0.20 10.79 7.50
N PHE A 63 0.03 10.06 8.58
CA PHE A 63 0.66 8.73 8.54
C PHE A 63 -0.19 7.66 9.24
N GLU A 64 -1.43 8.00 9.60
CA GLU A 64 -2.33 7.18 10.42
C GLU A 64 -2.59 5.80 9.80
N ASP A 65 -2.76 5.76 8.47
CA ASP A 65 -3.01 4.54 7.70
C ASP A 65 -1.77 4.16 6.88
N THR A 66 -0.61 4.05 7.55
CA THR A 66 0.65 3.70 6.89
C THR A 66 1.19 2.38 7.40
N LEU A 67 1.37 1.43 6.48
CA LEU A 67 2.10 0.19 6.74
C LEU A 67 3.58 0.40 6.47
N VAL A 68 4.42 -0.19 7.29
CA VAL A 68 5.87 -0.23 7.12
C VAL A 68 6.36 -1.67 7.10
N ALA A 69 7.34 -1.94 6.23
CA ALA A 69 8.16 -3.14 6.29
C ALA A 69 9.49 -2.78 6.95
N THR A 70 9.92 -3.56 7.94
CA THR A 70 11.16 -3.31 8.68
C THR A 70 12.28 -4.20 8.19
N HIS A 71 13.50 -3.68 8.23
CA HIS A 71 14.70 -4.46 7.93
C HIS A 71 15.08 -5.35 9.12
N PRO A 72 15.63 -6.57 8.93
CA PRO A 72 16.09 -7.43 10.03
C PRO A 72 17.11 -6.79 10.96
N SER A 73 17.92 -5.87 10.46
CA SER A 73 18.87 -5.08 11.26
C SER A 73 18.27 -3.85 11.91
N GLY A 74 16.95 -3.65 11.80
CA GLY A 74 16.23 -2.47 12.26
C GLY A 74 16.09 -1.39 11.19
N GLY A 75 15.14 -0.47 11.42
CA GLY A 75 14.80 0.61 10.47
C GLY A 75 13.74 0.21 9.45
N ILE A 76 13.30 1.18 8.65
CA ILE A 76 12.26 1.02 7.65
C ILE A 76 12.89 0.61 6.32
N ALA A 77 12.43 -0.51 5.77
CA ALA A 77 12.80 -1.04 4.47
C ALA A 77 11.87 -0.54 3.35
N ALA A 78 10.60 -0.33 3.71
CA ALA A 78 9.58 0.16 2.78
C ALA A 78 8.38 0.70 3.55
N PHE A 79 7.55 1.50 2.91
CA PHE A 79 6.26 1.90 3.45
C PHE A 79 5.18 1.94 2.37
N CYS A 80 3.94 1.75 2.78
CA CYS A 80 2.73 1.93 1.98
C CYS A 80 1.77 2.81 2.77
N ARG A 81 1.63 4.06 2.34
CA ARG A 81 0.70 5.01 2.93
C ARG A 81 -0.64 4.88 2.23
N LEU A 82 -1.70 4.88 3.02
CA LEU A 82 -3.06 4.82 2.51
C LEU A 82 -3.83 6.09 2.88
N ARG A 83 -4.70 6.50 2.00
CA ARG A 83 -5.68 7.58 2.20
C ARG A 83 -7.06 6.98 1.97
N ILE A 84 -7.96 7.19 2.93
CA ILE A 84 -9.31 6.64 2.85
C ILE A 84 -10.26 7.72 2.36
N TYR A 85 -10.89 7.49 1.22
CA TYR A 85 -11.91 8.37 0.64
C TYR A 85 -13.17 7.55 0.37
N ASP A 86 -14.29 7.98 0.89
CA ASP A 86 -15.60 7.30 0.77
C ASP A 86 -15.55 5.80 1.13
N GLY A 87 -14.71 5.46 2.13
CA GLY A 87 -14.53 4.08 2.60
C GLY A 87 -13.61 3.23 1.73
N ILE A 88 -13.01 3.78 0.68
CA ILE A 88 -12.09 3.08 -0.22
C ILE A 88 -10.66 3.53 0.07
N ALA A 89 -9.76 2.55 0.26
CA ALA A 89 -8.36 2.82 0.51
C ALA A 89 -7.59 3.12 -0.80
N HIS A 90 -6.91 4.26 -0.83
CA HIS A 90 -6.05 4.67 -1.93
C HIS A 90 -4.59 4.61 -1.49
N VAL A 91 -3.75 3.88 -2.23
CA VAL A 91 -2.29 3.87 -2.01
C VAL A 91 -1.69 5.17 -2.52
N ASN A 92 -1.09 5.95 -1.59
CA ASN A 92 -0.50 7.27 -1.90
C ASN A 92 0.55 7.69 -0.85
N PRO A 93 1.85 7.37 -1.07
CA PRO A 93 2.43 6.43 -2.02
C PRO A 93 2.82 5.07 -1.40
N ILE A 94 3.38 4.18 -2.24
CA ILE A 94 4.20 3.06 -1.79
C ILE A 94 5.66 3.29 -2.22
N VAL A 95 6.60 3.14 -1.28
CA VAL A 95 8.03 3.32 -1.51
C VAL A 95 8.80 2.16 -0.92
N VAL A 96 9.72 1.60 -1.71
CA VAL A 96 10.64 0.54 -1.30
C VAL A 96 12.07 1.07 -1.44
N ASP A 97 12.90 0.83 -0.41
CA ASP A 97 14.33 1.13 -0.47
C ASP A 97 14.93 0.56 -1.76
N GLU A 98 15.79 1.34 -2.42
CA GLU A 98 16.32 0.95 -3.73
C GLU A 98 17.06 -0.38 -3.69
N SER A 99 17.82 -0.63 -2.62
CA SER A 99 18.57 -1.87 -2.43
C SER A 99 17.70 -3.12 -2.29
N LEU A 100 16.39 -2.93 -1.97
CA LEU A 100 15.41 -3.99 -1.73
C LEU A 100 14.37 -4.12 -2.85
N ARG A 101 14.50 -3.32 -3.92
CA ARG A 101 13.63 -3.45 -5.09
C ARG A 101 13.90 -4.79 -5.79
N GLY A 102 12.83 -5.39 -6.33
CA GLY A 102 12.92 -6.71 -6.97
C GLY A 102 12.91 -7.90 -6.01
N HIS A 103 12.93 -7.68 -4.68
CA HIS A 103 12.92 -8.73 -3.65
C HIS A 103 11.51 -9.02 -3.08
N GLY A 104 10.45 -8.61 -3.75
CA GLY A 104 9.06 -8.89 -3.35
C GLY A 104 8.49 -8.00 -2.25
N VAL A 105 9.28 -7.09 -1.65
CA VAL A 105 8.84 -6.24 -0.52
C VAL A 105 7.61 -5.40 -0.86
N GLY A 106 7.58 -4.79 -2.06
CA GLY A 106 6.42 -4.03 -2.51
C GLY A 106 5.16 -4.88 -2.69
N ALA A 107 5.32 -6.12 -3.19
CA ALA A 107 4.20 -7.04 -3.33
C ALA A 107 3.65 -7.46 -1.95
N ALA A 108 4.52 -7.74 -0.99
CA ALA A 108 4.14 -8.07 0.37
C ALA A 108 3.38 -6.92 1.06
N LEU A 109 3.85 -5.68 0.92
CA LEU A 109 3.14 -4.50 1.44
C LEU A 109 1.78 -4.29 0.79
N MET A 110 1.67 -4.42 -0.53
CA MET A 110 0.40 -4.32 -1.25
C MET A 110 -0.59 -5.40 -0.80
N LYS A 111 -0.11 -6.64 -0.63
CA LYS A 111 -0.92 -7.74 -0.11
C LYS A 111 -1.41 -7.45 1.31
N ALA A 112 -0.53 -7.06 2.22
CA ALA A 112 -0.88 -6.70 3.59
C ALA A 112 -1.88 -5.52 3.66
N ALA A 113 -1.71 -4.51 2.81
CA ALA A 113 -2.66 -3.41 2.70
C ALA A 113 -4.03 -3.89 2.21
N ARG A 114 -4.10 -4.75 1.18
CA ARG A 114 -5.34 -5.33 0.69
C ARG A 114 -6.05 -6.20 1.74
N GLU A 115 -5.32 -7.02 2.46
CA GLU A 115 -5.87 -7.86 3.55
C GLU A 115 -6.50 -7.02 4.65
N ARG A 116 -5.91 -5.85 4.95
CA ARG A 116 -6.39 -4.97 6.02
C ARG A 116 -7.54 -4.05 5.58
N TYR A 117 -7.48 -3.53 4.36
CA TYR A 117 -8.38 -2.46 3.90
C TYR A 117 -9.34 -2.89 2.78
N GLY A 118 -9.24 -4.12 2.28
CA GLY A 118 -10.02 -4.57 1.14
C GLY A 118 -9.46 -4.11 -0.20
N GLU A 119 -10.34 -3.78 -1.16
CA GLU A 119 -9.91 -3.24 -2.45
C GLU A 119 -9.04 -2.00 -2.26
N LEU A 120 -7.93 -1.95 -2.99
CA LEU A 120 -7.07 -0.78 -3.03
C LEU A 120 -7.17 -0.09 -4.39
N ARG A 121 -7.19 1.24 -4.38
CA ARG A 121 -7.10 2.07 -5.59
C ARG A 121 -5.87 2.94 -5.57
N PHE A 122 -5.35 3.30 -6.73
CA PHE A 122 -4.14 4.12 -6.84
C PHE A 122 -3.89 4.56 -8.28
N VAL A 123 -2.98 5.51 -8.43
CA VAL A 123 -2.43 5.88 -9.73
C VAL A 123 -1.01 5.34 -9.83
N ALA A 124 -0.79 4.39 -10.75
CA ALA A 124 0.53 3.83 -11.01
C ALA A 124 1.33 4.77 -11.90
N ARG A 125 2.62 5.03 -11.56
CA ARG A 125 3.56 5.61 -12.53
C ARG A 125 3.79 4.62 -13.66
N GLY A 126 3.89 5.08 -14.92
CA GLY A 126 3.90 4.22 -16.09
C GLY A 126 4.94 3.11 -16.04
N TYR A 127 6.15 3.40 -15.56
CA TYR A 127 7.21 2.39 -15.39
C TYR A 127 6.87 1.29 -14.35
N ALA A 128 5.94 1.56 -13.42
CA ALA A 128 5.53 0.60 -12.39
C ALA A 128 4.31 -0.24 -12.78
N VAL A 129 3.63 0.08 -13.87
CA VAL A 129 2.40 -0.61 -14.32
C VAL A 129 2.64 -2.11 -14.48
N GLY A 130 3.80 -2.51 -15.02
CA GLY A 130 4.16 -3.92 -15.17
C GLY A 130 4.19 -4.68 -13.86
N PHE A 131 4.75 -4.07 -12.82
CA PHE A 131 4.76 -4.63 -11.47
C PHE A 131 3.35 -4.82 -10.92
N TYR A 132 2.50 -3.80 -11.02
CA TYR A 132 1.14 -3.89 -10.50
C TYR A 132 0.29 -4.93 -11.23
N LYS A 133 0.38 -5.01 -12.56
CA LYS A 133 -0.28 -6.07 -13.33
C LYS A 133 0.20 -7.46 -12.90
N PHE A 134 1.49 -7.60 -12.66
CA PHE A 134 2.09 -8.88 -12.23
C PHE A 134 1.54 -9.37 -10.88
N ILE A 135 1.25 -8.46 -9.92
CA ILE A 135 0.66 -8.81 -8.63
C ILE A 135 -0.87 -8.88 -8.64
N GLY A 136 -1.51 -8.84 -9.82
CA GLY A 136 -2.97 -9.00 -9.97
C GLY A 136 -3.77 -7.70 -9.96
N CYS A 137 -3.12 -6.54 -10.06
CA CYS A 137 -3.85 -5.27 -10.20
C CYS A 137 -4.36 -5.06 -11.63
N THR A 138 -5.51 -4.42 -11.77
CA THR A 138 -6.15 -4.14 -13.05
C THR A 138 -6.36 -2.65 -13.27
N PRO A 139 -6.30 -2.15 -14.52
CA PRO A 139 -6.67 -0.77 -14.83
C PRO A 139 -8.13 -0.49 -14.48
N VAL A 140 -8.41 0.75 -14.13
CA VAL A 140 -9.76 1.29 -13.90
C VAL A 140 -9.92 2.63 -14.61
N GLU A 141 -11.14 3.18 -14.62
CA GLU A 141 -11.37 4.52 -15.11
C GLU A 141 -10.89 5.58 -14.09
N TRP A 142 -10.48 6.75 -14.56
CA TRP A 142 -10.07 7.86 -13.69
C TRP A 142 -11.16 8.27 -12.70
N SER A 143 -12.44 8.14 -13.08
CA SER A 143 -13.58 8.41 -12.21
C SER A 143 -13.70 7.49 -11.00
N GLU A 144 -12.96 6.38 -10.99
CA GLU A 144 -12.90 5.45 -9.86
C GLU A 144 -11.82 5.83 -8.85
N ILE A 145 -10.96 6.77 -9.17
CA ILE A 145 -9.93 7.30 -8.26
C ILE A 145 -10.49 8.54 -7.57
N ALA A 146 -10.28 8.63 -6.25
CA ALA A 146 -10.71 9.83 -5.52
C ALA A 146 -10.07 11.09 -6.12
N PRO A 147 -10.83 12.18 -6.28
CA PRO A 147 -10.33 13.42 -6.89
C PRO A 147 -9.07 13.96 -6.21
N GLU A 148 -8.96 13.79 -4.90
CA GLU A 148 -7.81 14.21 -4.11
C GLU A 148 -6.52 13.45 -4.46
N VAL A 149 -6.64 12.23 -5.00
CA VAL A 149 -5.51 11.43 -5.48
C VAL A 149 -5.28 11.64 -6.96
N ALA A 150 -6.34 11.79 -7.74
CA ALA A 150 -6.25 12.04 -9.18
C ALA A 150 -5.61 13.40 -9.48
N SER A 151 -5.92 14.43 -8.67
CA SER A 151 -5.41 15.80 -8.82
C SER A 151 -3.88 15.90 -8.73
N ASP A 152 -3.23 14.98 -8.03
CA ASP A 152 -1.75 14.90 -8.02
C ASP A 152 -1.14 14.75 -9.43
N CYS A 153 -1.94 14.25 -10.39
CA CYS A 153 -1.54 14.06 -11.77
C CYS A 153 -2.01 15.18 -12.72
N ASP A 154 -2.99 15.99 -12.32
CA ASP A 154 -3.61 16.97 -13.24
C ASP A 154 -2.65 18.12 -13.58
N ASP A 155 -1.94 18.64 -12.58
CA ASP A 155 -0.98 19.74 -12.73
C ASP A 155 0.49 19.25 -12.76
N CYS A 156 0.72 17.95 -12.91
CA CYS A 156 2.07 17.38 -12.90
C CYS A 156 2.79 17.64 -14.22
N GLU A 157 3.86 18.41 -14.18
CA GLU A 157 4.70 18.71 -15.36
C GLU A 157 5.29 17.45 -16.02
N LYS A 158 5.44 16.38 -15.26
CA LYS A 158 5.98 15.09 -15.75
C LYS A 158 4.88 14.11 -16.22
N ARG A 159 3.63 14.54 -16.33
CA ARG A 159 2.50 13.64 -16.66
C ARG A 159 2.70 12.89 -17.98
N ASP A 160 3.13 13.60 -19.02
CA ASP A 160 3.32 13.01 -20.35
C ASP A 160 4.47 12.01 -20.39
N GLU A 161 5.53 12.26 -19.63
CA GLU A 161 6.66 11.34 -19.46
C GLU A 161 6.30 10.15 -18.57
N CYS A 162 5.58 10.42 -17.48
CA CYS A 162 5.19 9.45 -16.47
C CYS A 162 4.13 8.46 -17.01
N GLN A 163 3.22 8.92 -17.87
CA GLN A 163 2.07 8.14 -18.37
C GLN A 163 1.32 7.42 -17.25
N PRO A 164 0.77 8.17 -16.28
CA PRO A 164 0.13 7.59 -15.10
C PRO A 164 -1.10 6.78 -15.50
N LEU A 165 -1.31 5.65 -14.85
CA LEU A 165 -2.44 4.75 -15.09
C LEU A 165 -3.22 4.52 -13.80
N PRO A 166 -4.54 4.82 -13.76
CA PRO A 166 -5.39 4.48 -12.62
C PRO A 166 -5.57 2.96 -12.57
N MET A 167 -5.42 2.40 -11.37
CA MET A 167 -5.47 0.95 -11.15
C MET A 167 -6.19 0.61 -9.85
N LYS A 168 -6.68 -0.62 -9.76
CA LYS A 168 -7.16 -1.23 -8.52
C LYS A 168 -6.45 -2.56 -8.23
N TYR A 169 -6.32 -2.87 -6.95
CA TYR A 169 -5.98 -4.20 -6.47
C TYR A 169 -7.26 -4.81 -5.89
N PRO A 170 -7.92 -5.74 -6.59
CA PRO A 170 -9.23 -6.25 -6.20
C PRO A 170 -9.14 -7.12 -4.94
N ILE A 171 -10.26 -7.34 -4.28
CA ILE A 171 -10.38 -8.35 -3.22
C ILE A 171 -10.26 -9.76 -3.81
N GLU A 172 -9.74 -10.71 -3.05
CA GLU A 172 -9.41 -12.08 -3.54
C GLU A 172 -10.59 -12.82 -4.20
N ASN A 173 -11.82 -12.52 -3.81
CA ASN A 173 -13.00 -13.19 -4.36
C ASN A 173 -13.35 -12.74 -5.78
N GLU A 174 -12.92 -11.55 -6.22
CA GLU A 174 -13.12 -11.06 -7.58
C GLU A 174 -12.09 -11.64 -8.56
N GLU A 175 -10.89 -12.01 -8.11
CA GLU A 175 -9.86 -12.62 -8.96
C GLU A 175 -10.31 -13.96 -9.57
N ARG A 176 -11.14 -14.74 -8.86
CA ARG A 176 -11.66 -16.03 -9.33
C ARG A 176 -12.74 -15.91 -10.41
N ALA A 177 -13.39 -14.75 -10.51
CA ALA A 177 -14.45 -14.50 -11.49
C ALA A 177 -13.91 -14.08 -12.88
N ILE A 178 -12.65 -13.66 -12.95
CA ILE A 178 -12.04 -13.13 -14.19
C ILE A 178 -11.27 -14.20 -14.99
N THR A 179 -11.04 -15.38 -14.43
CA THR A 179 -10.40 -16.48 -15.15
C THR A 179 -11.46 -17.20 -16.01
N PRO A 180 -11.50 -17.03 -17.34
CA PRO A 180 -12.40 -17.82 -18.18
C PRO A 180 -12.00 -19.28 -18.11
N SER A 181 -12.97 -20.16 -17.84
CA SER A 181 -12.81 -21.61 -18.01
C SER A 181 -12.36 -21.86 -19.45
N LEU A 182 -11.15 -22.32 -19.62
CA LEU A 182 -10.69 -22.89 -20.87
C LEU A 182 -11.23 -24.33 -20.93
N ASP A 183 -12.42 -24.51 -21.53
CA ASP A 183 -12.90 -25.77 -22.06
C ASP A 183 -12.29 -26.05 -23.42
#